data_4744519468b8a085c8bb9c2278780a07
#
_entry.id   4744519468b8a085c8bb9c2278780a07
#
_cell.length_a   1.000
_cell.length_b   1.000
_cell.length_c   1.000
_cell.angle_alpha   90.00
_cell.angle_beta   90.00
_cell.angle_gamma   90.00
#
_symmetry.space_group_name_H-M   'P 1'
#
loop_
_entity.id
_entity.type
_entity.pdbx_description
1 polymer ?
#
loop_
_entity_poly.entity_id
_entity_poly.type
_entity_poly.pdbx_seq_one_letter_code
_entity_poly.pdbx_strand_id
1 'polypeptide(L)'
;MTALPAPDDLTSLVLRTDFSDDAAWDELRAVLRSEGAHRSATYVSDPAYADATIQALVEADAAADEDDKLTYLFLADDITMTDDEHLLLAVDLAEEPGRTFRVWPAAFTDVSANLAIANLDFADFADAADDSGTFRGFD
;
A
#
# COMPACT_ATOMS: atom_id res chain seq x y z
N MET A 1 10.92 6.46 -14.52
CA MET A 1 10.88 6.26 -13.06
C MET A 1 11.94 5.24 -12.67
N THR A 2 12.72 5.53 -11.66
CA THR A 2 13.72 4.60 -11.13
C THR A 2 13.03 3.47 -10.35
N ALA A 3 13.80 2.47 -9.92
CA ALA A 3 13.27 1.38 -9.10
C ALA A 3 12.56 1.92 -7.86
N LEU A 4 11.50 1.21 -7.42
CA LEU A 4 10.75 1.61 -6.24
C LEU A 4 11.59 1.47 -4.98
N PRO A 5 11.37 2.31 -3.96
CA PRO A 5 12.10 2.18 -2.70
C PRO A 5 11.76 0.86 -2.00
N ALA A 6 12.76 0.23 -1.39
CA ALA A 6 12.57 -1.01 -0.66
C ALA A 6 12.04 -0.70 0.75
N PRO A 7 11.03 -1.44 1.24
CA PRO A 7 10.61 -1.29 2.63
C PRO A 7 11.64 -1.94 3.57
N ASP A 8 11.60 -1.55 4.84
CA ASP A 8 12.38 -2.21 5.88
C ASP A 8 11.92 -3.67 6.04
N ASP A 9 12.78 -4.51 6.58
CA ASP A 9 12.48 -5.93 6.74
C ASP A 9 11.15 -6.17 7.49
N LEU A 10 10.33 -7.04 6.93
CA LEU A 10 9.03 -7.45 7.48
C LEU A 10 8.01 -6.31 7.58
N THR A 11 8.24 -5.22 6.84
CA THR A 11 7.28 -4.14 6.72
C THR A 11 6.75 -4.05 5.30
N SER A 12 5.69 -3.27 5.14
CA SER A 12 5.10 -2.99 3.83
C SER A 12 5.36 -1.54 3.44
N LEU A 13 5.63 -1.30 2.16
CA LEU A 13 5.81 0.04 1.64
C LEU A 13 4.48 0.78 1.61
N VAL A 14 4.42 1.96 2.22
CA VAL A 14 3.30 2.89 2.11
C VAL A 14 3.83 4.10 1.33
N LEU A 15 3.48 4.19 0.05
CA LEU A 15 4.00 5.18 -0.87
C LEU A 15 2.98 6.29 -1.07
N ARG A 16 3.38 7.52 -0.76
CA ARG A 16 2.54 8.70 -0.99
C ARG A 16 2.60 9.11 -2.45
N THR A 17 1.45 9.27 -3.10
CA THR A 17 1.35 9.77 -4.48
C THR A 17 0.58 11.08 -4.59
N ASP A 18 -0.19 11.47 -3.56
CA ASP A 18 -0.91 12.74 -3.51
C ASP A 18 -0.19 13.70 -2.56
N PHE A 19 0.29 14.81 -3.10
CA PHE A 19 1.04 15.82 -2.36
C PHE A 19 0.26 17.13 -2.21
N SER A 20 -1.05 17.10 -2.43
CA SER A 20 -1.89 18.31 -2.34
C SER A 20 -2.15 18.76 -0.90
N ASP A 21 -2.00 17.88 0.10
CA ASP A 21 -2.31 18.20 1.49
C ASP A 21 -1.38 17.44 2.44
N ASP A 22 -0.37 18.13 2.96
CA ASP A 22 0.58 17.53 3.91
C ASP A 22 -0.08 17.16 5.25
N ALA A 23 -1.10 17.90 5.66
CA ALA A 23 -1.82 17.62 6.90
C ALA A 23 -2.57 16.28 6.79
N ALA A 24 -3.13 15.96 5.62
CA ALA A 24 -3.79 14.68 5.38
C ALA A 24 -2.80 13.52 5.47
N TRP A 25 -1.58 13.70 4.95
CA TRP A 25 -0.53 12.69 5.07
C TRP A 25 -0.15 12.43 6.52
N ASP A 26 0.01 13.52 7.31
CA ASP A 26 0.33 13.39 8.73
C ASP A 26 -0.81 12.71 9.50
N GLU A 27 -2.06 13.02 9.16
CA GLU A 27 -3.23 12.39 9.76
C GLU A 27 -3.29 10.89 9.44
N LEU A 28 -3.04 10.51 8.19
CA LEU A 28 -2.99 9.10 7.79
C LEU A 28 -1.97 8.32 8.62
N ARG A 29 -0.76 8.87 8.77
CA ARG A 29 0.28 8.21 9.56
C ARG A 29 -0.12 8.08 11.02
N ALA A 30 -0.77 9.11 11.57
CA ALA A 30 -1.25 9.06 12.95
C ALA A 30 -2.33 7.98 13.14
N VAL A 31 -3.26 7.87 12.19
CA VAL A 31 -4.31 6.84 12.22
C VAL A 31 -3.69 5.44 12.16
N LEU A 32 -2.76 5.21 11.24
CA LEU A 32 -2.10 3.92 11.11
C LEU A 32 -1.31 3.56 12.38
N ARG A 33 -0.63 4.52 12.99
CA ARG A 33 0.09 4.30 14.24
C ARG A 33 -0.86 3.93 15.38
N SER A 34 -2.03 4.58 15.45
CA SER A 34 -3.04 4.27 16.47
C SER A 34 -3.57 2.86 16.32
N GLU A 35 -3.50 2.28 15.11
CA GLU A 35 -3.90 0.91 14.82
C GLU A 35 -2.73 -0.08 14.93
N GLY A 36 -1.58 0.35 15.45
CA GLY A 36 -0.44 -0.52 15.68
C GLY A 36 0.51 -0.69 14.50
N ALA A 37 0.41 0.14 13.47
CA ALA A 37 1.17 -0.02 12.23
C ALA A 37 2.61 0.48 12.30
N HIS A 38 3.06 1.03 13.42
CA HIS A 38 4.40 1.63 13.51
C HIS A 38 5.56 0.66 13.23
N ARG A 39 5.31 -0.64 13.34
CA ARG A 39 6.29 -1.68 13.01
C ARG A 39 5.94 -2.45 11.73
N SER A 40 4.86 -2.07 11.06
CA SER A 40 4.37 -2.78 9.88
C SER A 40 4.50 -1.97 8.61
N ALA A 41 4.83 -0.68 8.69
CA ALA A 41 4.85 0.22 7.55
C ALA A 41 6.18 0.94 7.40
N THR A 42 6.67 1.01 6.17
CA THR A 42 7.74 1.91 5.77
C THR A 42 7.10 3.03 4.96
N TYR A 43 7.09 4.25 5.51
CA TYR A 43 6.45 5.40 4.85
C TYR A 43 7.43 6.10 3.91
N VAL A 44 7.01 6.34 2.68
CA VAL A 44 7.80 7.08 1.72
C VAL A 44 7.00 8.26 1.19
N SER A 45 7.51 9.47 1.41
CA SER A 45 6.94 10.73 0.93
C SER A 45 7.99 11.45 0.10
N ASP A 46 8.09 11.08 -1.18
CA ASP A 46 9.07 11.63 -2.11
C ASP A 46 8.31 12.22 -3.31
N PRO A 47 8.46 13.54 -3.57
CA PRO A 47 7.78 14.19 -4.69
C PRO A 47 8.03 13.55 -6.06
N ALA A 48 9.07 12.75 -6.21
CA ALA A 48 9.31 12.00 -7.45
C ALA A 48 8.16 11.06 -7.80
N TYR A 49 7.36 10.65 -6.82
CA TYR A 49 6.21 9.77 -7.02
C TYR A 49 4.88 10.50 -7.08
N ALA A 50 4.91 11.84 -7.07
CA ALA A 50 3.69 12.63 -7.17
C ALA A 50 2.89 12.25 -8.41
N ASP A 51 1.59 11.98 -8.23
CA ASP A 51 0.66 11.60 -9.29
C ASP A 51 1.05 10.32 -10.06
N ALA A 52 1.93 9.49 -9.51
CA ALA A 52 2.31 8.23 -10.13
C ALA A 52 1.09 7.34 -10.34
N THR A 53 0.98 6.75 -11.54
CA THR A 53 -0.11 5.84 -11.86
C THR A 53 0.25 4.41 -11.44
N ILE A 54 -0.76 3.58 -11.25
CA ILE A 54 -0.56 2.15 -10.97
C ILE A 54 0.28 1.52 -12.07
N GLN A 55 -0.02 1.84 -13.35
CA GLN A 55 0.74 1.30 -14.48
C GLN A 55 2.22 1.68 -14.42
N ALA A 56 2.54 2.94 -14.10
CA ALA A 56 3.92 3.38 -13.98
C ALA A 56 4.66 2.64 -12.87
N LEU A 57 4.00 2.39 -11.75
CA LEU A 57 4.58 1.65 -10.62
C LEU A 57 4.80 0.18 -10.98
N VAL A 58 3.84 -0.45 -11.66
CA VAL A 58 3.97 -1.83 -12.13
C VAL A 58 5.16 -1.95 -13.09
N GLU A 59 5.29 -1.02 -14.04
CA GLU A 59 6.39 -1.02 -15.01
C GLU A 59 7.75 -0.79 -14.33
N ALA A 60 7.80 0.10 -13.34
CA ALA A 60 9.04 0.36 -12.61
C ALA A 60 9.51 -0.88 -11.86
N ASP A 61 8.58 -1.60 -11.23
CA ASP A 61 8.92 -2.84 -10.52
C ASP A 61 9.32 -3.94 -11.50
N ALA A 62 8.60 -4.06 -12.62
CA ALA A 62 8.93 -5.08 -13.64
C ALA A 62 10.31 -4.86 -14.25
N ALA A 63 10.78 -3.63 -14.31
CA ALA A 63 12.10 -3.28 -14.85
C ALA A 63 13.22 -3.43 -13.82
N ALA A 64 12.89 -3.67 -12.54
CA ALA A 64 13.89 -3.82 -11.49
C ALA A 64 14.57 -5.19 -11.57
N ASP A 65 15.78 -5.29 -10.99
CA ASP A 65 16.45 -6.57 -10.83
C ASP A 65 15.64 -7.48 -9.90
N GLU A 66 15.78 -8.79 -10.05
CA GLU A 66 15.01 -9.75 -9.26
C GLU A 66 15.11 -9.51 -7.75
N ASP A 67 16.29 -9.11 -7.26
CA ASP A 67 16.51 -8.85 -5.84
C ASP A 67 15.85 -7.56 -5.37
N ASP A 68 15.52 -6.65 -6.29
CA ASP A 68 14.93 -5.35 -6.00
C ASP A 68 13.42 -5.31 -6.23
N LYS A 69 12.84 -6.38 -6.77
CA LYS A 69 11.39 -6.42 -7.03
C LYS A 69 10.60 -6.51 -5.74
N LEU A 70 9.52 -5.74 -5.70
CA LEU A 70 8.50 -5.85 -4.67
C LEU A 70 7.44 -6.85 -5.13
N THR A 71 6.69 -7.41 -4.21
CA THR A 71 5.56 -8.28 -4.54
C THR A 71 4.23 -7.55 -4.41
N TYR A 72 4.23 -6.47 -3.65
CA TYR A 72 3.05 -5.63 -3.43
C TYR A 72 3.49 -4.30 -2.84
N LEU A 73 2.57 -3.33 -2.83
CA LEU A 73 2.76 -2.08 -2.08
C LEU A 73 1.40 -1.48 -1.72
N PHE A 74 1.41 -0.47 -0.86
CA PHE A 74 0.23 0.31 -0.52
C PHE A 74 0.44 1.75 -0.96
N LEU A 75 -0.60 2.34 -1.55
CA LEU A 75 -0.57 3.73 -1.98
C LEU A 75 -1.42 4.60 -1.06
N ALA A 76 -0.90 5.75 -0.73
CA ALA A 76 -1.65 6.86 -0.17
C ALA A 76 -1.94 7.83 -1.33
N ASP A 77 -3.02 7.57 -2.05
CA ASP A 77 -3.43 8.35 -3.21
C ASP A 77 -4.44 9.45 -2.83
N ASP A 78 -5.02 10.12 -3.82
CA ASP A 78 -5.97 11.20 -3.58
C ASP A 78 -7.20 10.73 -2.79
N ILE A 79 -7.68 9.53 -3.06
CA ILE A 79 -8.83 8.98 -2.32
C ILE A 79 -8.44 8.75 -0.85
N THR A 80 -7.28 8.17 -0.59
CA THR A 80 -6.78 7.96 0.77
C THR A 80 -6.74 9.27 1.57
N MET A 81 -6.27 10.33 0.91
CA MET A 81 -6.08 11.63 1.57
C MET A 81 -7.40 12.37 1.83
N THR A 82 -8.39 12.20 0.95
CA THR A 82 -9.66 12.94 1.06
C THR A 82 -10.76 12.16 1.75
N ASP A 83 -10.63 10.83 1.85
CA ASP A 83 -11.63 9.98 2.50
C ASP A 83 -11.48 10.03 4.03
N ASP A 84 -12.58 10.16 4.72
CA ASP A 84 -12.60 10.17 6.20
C ASP A 84 -12.06 8.86 6.79
N GLU A 85 -12.21 7.75 6.09
CA GLU A 85 -11.72 6.44 6.53
C GLU A 85 -10.24 6.21 6.19
N HIS A 86 -9.63 7.06 5.38
CA HIS A 86 -8.23 6.96 4.94
C HIS A 86 -7.88 5.58 4.35
N LEU A 87 -8.73 5.10 3.43
CA LEU A 87 -8.55 3.80 2.80
C LEU A 87 -7.31 3.79 1.92
N LEU A 88 -6.33 2.94 2.28
CA LEU A 88 -5.13 2.75 1.46
C LEU A 88 -5.46 1.89 0.25
N LEU A 89 -4.70 2.06 -0.83
CA LEU A 89 -4.83 1.24 -2.02
C LEU A 89 -3.72 0.20 -2.06
N ALA A 90 -4.07 -1.06 -1.87
CA ALA A 90 -3.12 -2.16 -2.04
C ALA A 90 -2.97 -2.48 -3.52
N VAL A 91 -1.74 -2.69 -3.98
CA VAL A 91 -1.42 -2.97 -5.38
C VAL A 91 -0.57 -4.23 -5.46
N ASP A 92 -1.02 -5.20 -6.26
CA ASP A 92 -0.26 -6.42 -6.54
C ASP A 92 0.79 -6.12 -7.63
N LEU A 93 2.01 -6.55 -7.39
CA LEU A 93 3.12 -6.38 -8.34
C LEU A 93 3.67 -7.73 -8.82
N ALA A 94 3.18 -8.85 -8.32
CA ALA A 94 3.76 -10.17 -8.58
C ALA A 94 2.88 -11.08 -9.41
N GLU A 95 1.74 -11.53 -8.88
CA GLU A 95 0.90 -12.55 -9.54
C GLU A 95 -0.06 -11.95 -10.57
N GLU A 96 -0.75 -10.88 -10.19
CA GLU A 96 -1.68 -10.16 -11.07
C GLU A 96 -1.31 -8.68 -11.04
N PRO A 97 -0.16 -8.30 -11.66
CA PRO A 97 0.32 -6.91 -11.57
C PRO A 97 -0.73 -5.88 -11.94
N GLY A 98 -0.97 -4.95 -11.03
CA GLY A 98 -1.99 -3.91 -11.21
C GLY A 98 -3.34 -4.23 -10.57
N ARG A 99 -3.55 -5.45 -10.06
CA ARG A 99 -4.75 -5.76 -9.29
C ARG A 99 -4.73 -4.96 -7.99
N THR A 100 -5.87 -4.44 -7.55
CA THR A 100 -5.98 -3.57 -6.38
C THR A 100 -7.14 -3.94 -5.49
N PHE A 101 -7.04 -3.54 -4.23
CA PHE A 101 -8.17 -3.45 -3.31
C PHE A 101 -7.89 -2.34 -2.30
N ARG A 102 -8.95 -1.78 -1.70
CA ARG A 102 -8.79 -0.78 -0.63
C ARG A 102 -8.64 -1.50 0.70
N VAL A 103 -7.89 -0.89 1.62
CA VAL A 103 -7.63 -1.45 2.94
C VAL A 103 -8.01 -0.43 4.00
N TRP A 104 -8.91 -0.85 4.91
CA TRP A 104 -9.25 -0.06 6.08
C TRP A 104 -8.04 -0.01 7.03
N PRO A 105 -7.65 1.17 7.57
CA PRO A 105 -6.48 1.27 8.45
C PRO A 105 -6.47 0.27 9.61
N ALA A 106 -7.64 -0.03 10.20
CA ALA A 106 -7.73 -1.01 11.27
C ALA A 106 -7.35 -2.43 10.83
N ALA A 107 -7.44 -2.74 9.53
CA ALA A 107 -7.07 -4.04 8.98
C ALA A 107 -5.65 -4.07 8.42
N PHE A 108 -5.02 -2.90 8.28
CA PHE A 108 -3.71 -2.77 7.62
C PHE A 108 -2.64 -3.67 8.24
N THR A 109 -2.54 -3.69 9.56
CA THR A 109 -1.50 -4.45 10.25
C THR A 109 -1.60 -5.94 9.95
N ASP A 110 -2.81 -6.50 9.93
CA ASP A 110 -3.01 -7.92 9.60
C ASP A 110 -2.66 -8.21 8.14
N VAL A 111 -3.09 -7.35 7.22
CA VAL A 111 -2.79 -7.51 5.80
C VAL A 111 -1.27 -7.45 5.58
N SER A 112 -0.62 -6.41 6.14
CA SER A 112 0.81 -6.22 6.02
C SER A 112 1.60 -7.40 6.58
N ALA A 113 1.26 -7.87 7.76
CA ALA A 113 1.96 -8.98 8.40
C ALA A 113 1.89 -10.25 7.57
N ASN A 114 0.70 -10.59 7.05
CA ASN A 114 0.53 -11.82 6.27
C ASN A 114 1.18 -11.74 4.89
N LEU A 115 1.16 -10.59 4.24
CA LEU A 115 1.83 -10.41 2.95
C LEU A 115 3.35 -10.38 3.11
N ALA A 116 3.86 -9.74 4.17
CA ALA A 116 5.30 -9.61 4.37
C ALA A 116 5.99 -10.96 4.59
N ILE A 117 5.29 -11.92 5.21
CA ILE A 117 5.84 -13.27 5.45
C ILE A 117 5.30 -14.30 4.46
N ALA A 118 4.56 -13.86 3.44
CA ALA A 118 3.96 -14.71 2.42
C ALA A 118 3.07 -15.84 3.00
N ASN A 119 2.42 -15.56 4.13
CA ASN A 119 1.49 -16.51 4.77
C ASN A 119 0.15 -16.57 4.03
N LEU A 120 -0.30 -15.44 3.47
CA LEU A 120 -1.47 -15.35 2.60
C LEU A 120 -1.06 -14.64 1.31
N ASP A 121 -1.76 -14.96 0.22
CA ASP A 121 -1.53 -14.32 -1.07
C ASP A 121 -2.35 -13.03 -1.18
N PHE A 122 -1.91 -12.11 -2.05
CA PHE A 122 -2.66 -10.88 -2.33
C PHE A 122 -4.11 -11.18 -2.71
N ALA A 123 -4.34 -12.22 -3.53
CA ALA A 123 -5.67 -12.60 -3.98
C ALA A 123 -6.59 -12.98 -2.81
N ASP A 124 -6.05 -13.55 -1.73
CA ASP A 124 -6.86 -13.92 -0.57
C ASP A 124 -7.56 -12.71 0.05
N PHE A 125 -6.87 -11.57 0.10
CA PHE A 125 -7.44 -10.33 0.60
C PHE A 125 -8.33 -9.65 -0.43
N ALA A 126 -7.90 -9.61 -1.69
CA ALA A 126 -8.65 -8.97 -2.76
C ALA A 126 -9.99 -9.65 -2.98
N ASP A 127 -10.02 -10.98 -2.92
CA ASP A 127 -11.26 -11.76 -3.08
C ASP A 127 -12.19 -11.62 -1.87
N ALA A 128 -11.64 -11.27 -0.70
CA ALA A 128 -12.42 -11.07 0.52
C ALA A 128 -12.91 -9.62 0.69
N ALA A 129 -12.55 -8.72 -0.23
CA ALA A 129 -13.00 -7.32 -0.18
C ALA A 129 -14.52 -7.25 -0.32
N ASP A 130 -15.12 -6.23 0.32
CA ASP A 130 -16.57 -6.03 0.27
C ASP A 130 -17.03 -5.49 -1.10
N ASP A 131 -18.32 -5.19 -1.23
CA ASP A 131 -18.91 -4.71 -2.49
C ASP A 131 -18.30 -3.40 -2.96
N SER A 132 -17.71 -2.60 -2.06
CA SER A 132 -17.02 -1.36 -2.43
C SER A 132 -15.56 -1.59 -2.86
N GLY A 133 -15.07 -2.84 -2.78
CA GLY A 133 -13.69 -3.15 -3.08
C GLY A 133 -12.74 -2.92 -1.90
N THR A 134 -13.26 -2.87 -0.67
CA THR A 134 -12.49 -2.60 0.54
C THR A 134 -12.38 -3.83 1.43
N PHE A 135 -11.15 -4.15 1.84
CA PHE A 135 -10.91 -5.20 2.83
C PHE A 135 -11.00 -4.60 4.23
N ARG A 136 -11.92 -5.11 5.05
CA ARG A 136 -12.15 -4.63 6.42
C ARG A 136 -11.88 -5.71 7.48
N GLY A 137 -11.31 -6.83 7.07
CA GLY A 137 -11.03 -7.96 7.95
C GLY A 137 -11.76 -9.21 7.48
N PHE A 138 -11.26 -10.36 7.91
CA PHE A 138 -11.98 -11.62 7.70
C PHE A 138 -13.06 -11.77 8.77
N ASP A 139 -14.23 -12.22 8.38
CA ASP A 139 -15.33 -12.50 9.31
C ASP A 139 -15.15 -13.85 9.99
#